data_1f87710baa7d94c710858d72a60e6b39
#
_entry.id   1f87710baa7d94c710858d72a60e6b39
#
_cell.length_a   1.000
_cell.length_b   1.000
_cell.length_c   1.000
_cell.angle_alpha   90.00
_cell.angle_beta   90.00
_cell.angle_gamma   90.00
#
_symmetry.space_group_name_H-M   'P 1'
#
loop_
_entity.id
_entity.type
_entity.pdbx_description
1 polymer ?
#
loop_
_entity_poly.entity_id
_entity_poly.type
_entity_poly.pdbx_seq_one_letter_code
_entity_poly.pdbx_strand_id
1 'polypeptide(L)'
;MNRQYPCLEISRSRLRHNMEEVISRCTARGIQVCGVIKGCSGLPEVGRMFRDCGATQLASSRLEQIVRCRQAGVPGPYMLLRIPMESELEDVARWCDYSLESERATLDALEEACARQGAVHKAVIMADLGDLRE
;
A
#
# COMPACT_ATOMS: atom_id res chain seq x y z
N MET A 1 16.78 28.61 9.66
CA MET A 1 16.09 28.02 8.49
C MET A 1 14.74 28.71 8.35
N ASN A 2 14.49 29.39 7.24
CA ASN A 2 13.18 29.96 6.95
C ASN A 2 12.21 28.81 6.64
N ARG A 3 11.24 28.54 7.53
CA ARG A 3 10.19 27.55 7.29
C ARG A 3 9.20 28.11 6.29
N GLN A 4 8.98 27.39 5.20
CA GLN A 4 7.96 27.74 4.22
C GLN A 4 6.64 27.11 4.65
N TYR A 5 5.59 27.89 4.78
CA TYR A 5 4.24 27.42 5.17
C TYR A 5 3.34 27.29 3.94
N PRO A 6 2.40 26.31 3.90
CA PRO A 6 2.18 25.27 4.92
C PRO A 6 3.26 24.18 4.91
N CYS A 7 3.61 23.62 6.08
CA CYS A 7 4.55 22.51 6.19
C CYS A 7 4.01 21.40 7.10
N LEU A 8 4.35 20.16 6.79
CA LEU A 8 4.08 18.99 7.62
C LEU A 8 5.37 18.57 8.33
N GLU A 9 5.34 18.57 9.66
CA GLU A 9 6.45 18.09 10.48
C GLU A 9 6.17 16.66 10.96
N ILE A 10 7.07 15.72 10.66
CA ILE A 10 6.98 14.33 11.10
C ILE A 10 8.09 14.05 12.11
N SER A 11 7.70 13.78 13.36
CA SER A 11 8.65 13.30 14.37
C SER A 11 8.96 11.83 14.14
N ARG A 12 10.16 11.53 13.67
CA ARG A 12 10.60 10.16 13.38
C ARG A 12 10.55 9.26 14.62
N SER A 13 10.96 9.76 15.78
CA SER A 13 10.97 8.98 17.03
C SER A 13 9.55 8.63 17.51
N ARG A 14 8.63 9.60 17.47
CA ARG A 14 7.23 9.37 17.87
C ARG A 14 6.53 8.44 16.89
N LEU A 15 6.74 8.63 15.58
CA LEU A 15 6.15 7.79 14.55
C LEU A 15 6.64 6.35 14.69
N ARG A 16 7.95 6.14 14.87
CA ARG A 16 8.53 4.81 15.11
C ARG A 16 7.93 4.16 16.36
N HIS A 17 7.90 4.87 17.48
CA HIS A 17 7.31 4.36 18.72
C HIS A 17 5.86 3.90 18.52
N ASN A 18 5.04 4.70 17.85
CA ASN A 18 3.64 4.33 17.58
C ASN A 18 3.53 3.10 16.67
N MET A 19 4.38 2.99 15.66
CA MET A 19 4.41 1.82 14.78
C MET A 19 4.80 0.56 15.53
N GLU A 20 5.87 0.61 16.30
CA GLU A 20 6.37 -0.51 17.11
C GLU A 20 5.32 -0.99 18.11
N GLU A 21 4.63 -0.06 18.77
CA GLU A 21 3.57 -0.38 19.74
C GLU A 21 2.39 -1.12 19.09
N VAL A 22 1.88 -0.60 17.96
CA VAL A 22 0.77 -1.24 17.24
C VAL A 22 1.18 -2.60 16.68
N ILE A 23 2.33 -2.66 16.00
CA ILE A 23 2.83 -3.88 15.36
C ILE A 23 3.09 -4.97 16.40
N SER A 24 3.73 -4.63 17.51
CA SER A 24 3.99 -5.57 18.62
C SER A 24 2.70 -6.18 19.17
N ARG A 25 1.69 -5.35 19.45
CA ARG A 25 0.38 -5.83 19.95
C ARG A 25 -0.35 -6.74 18.97
N CYS A 26 -0.30 -6.42 17.68
CA CYS A 26 -0.90 -7.23 16.63
C CYS A 26 -0.16 -8.57 16.47
N THR A 27 1.17 -8.52 16.36
CA THR A 27 2.02 -9.70 16.16
C THR A 27 1.91 -10.68 17.34
N ALA A 28 1.80 -10.18 18.57
CA ALA A 28 1.59 -11.02 19.76
C ALA A 28 0.28 -11.84 19.70
N ARG A 29 -0.63 -11.50 18.77
CA ARG A 29 -1.89 -12.20 18.52
C ARG A 29 -1.93 -12.91 17.17
N GLY A 30 -0.80 -13.03 16.48
CA GLY A 30 -0.72 -13.63 15.15
C GLY A 30 -1.32 -12.77 14.04
N ILE A 31 -1.56 -11.46 14.28
CA ILE A 31 -2.12 -10.53 13.31
C ILE A 31 -1.00 -9.83 12.54
N GLN A 32 -1.02 -9.94 11.23
CA GLN A 32 -0.11 -9.20 10.35
C GLN A 32 -0.56 -7.75 10.18
N VAL A 33 0.40 -6.83 10.09
CA VAL A 33 0.11 -5.40 9.93
C VAL A 33 0.54 -4.89 8.57
N CYS A 34 -0.37 -4.23 7.88
CA CYS A 34 -0.10 -3.51 6.65
C CYS A 34 0.13 -2.02 6.95
N GLY A 35 1.28 -1.49 6.59
CA GLY A 35 1.63 -0.07 6.74
C GLY A 35 1.00 0.78 5.62
N VAL A 36 0.02 1.62 5.95
CA VAL A 36 -0.65 2.49 4.97
C VAL A 36 0.09 3.83 4.83
N ILE A 37 0.69 4.04 3.66
CA ILE A 37 1.57 5.21 3.40
C ILE A 37 0.86 6.42 2.78
N LYS A 38 -0.43 6.33 2.47
CA LYS A 38 -1.16 7.42 1.79
C LYS A 38 -1.25 8.70 2.63
N GLY A 39 -1.33 8.59 3.97
CA GLY A 39 -1.44 9.73 4.88
C GLY A 39 -0.19 10.63 4.92
N CYS A 40 0.96 10.13 4.48
CA CYS A 40 2.21 10.88 4.33
C CYS A 40 2.68 10.94 2.88
N SER A 41 1.74 10.95 1.95
CA SER A 41 2.00 11.10 0.50
C SER A 41 3.03 10.12 -0.08
N GLY A 42 3.12 8.92 0.49
CA GLY A 42 4.07 7.90 0.02
C GLY A 42 5.53 8.27 0.22
N LEU A 43 5.88 8.97 1.30
CA LEU A 43 7.27 9.27 1.63
C LEU A 43 8.05 7.96 1.85
N PRO A 44 9.13 7.69 1.07
CA PRO A 44 9.87 6.44 1.18
C PRO A 44 10.47 6.20 2.57
N GLU A 45 10.87 7.25 3.27
CA GLU A 45 11.39 7.18 4.63
C GLU A 45 10.37 6.61 5.62
N VAL A 46 9.09 6.99 5.45
CA VAL A 46 7.99 6.44 6.27
C VAL A 46 7.71 5.00 5.90
N GLY A 47 7.67 4.69 4.60
CA GLY A 47 7.53 3.31 4.11
C GLY A 47 8.63 2.39 4.67
N ARG A 48 9.89 2.84 4.61
CA ARG A 48 11.02 2.09 5.18
C ARG A 48 10.86 1.90 6.69
N MET A 49 10.43 2.93 7.40
CA MET A 49 10.20 2.85 8.86
C MET A 49 9.12 1.82 9.20
N PHE A 50 8.01 1.73 8.45
CA PHE A 50 7.01 0.68 8.63
C PHE A 50 7.63 -0.71 8.50
N ARG A 51 8.43 -0.93 7.45
CA ARG A 51 9.11 -2.22 7.23
C ARG A 51 10.09 -2.55 8.36
N ASP A 52 10.89 -1.58 8.78
CA ASP A 52 11.85 -1.73 9.88
C ASP A 52 11.17 -2.07 11.21
N CYS A 53 9.97 -1.53 11.46
CA CYS A 53 9.17 -1.83 12.64
C CYS A 53 8.42 -3.17 12.56
N GLY A 54 8.47 -3.88 11.41
CA GLY A 54 7.89 -5.22 11.27
C GLY A 54 6.55 -5.28 10.55
N ALA A 55 6.11 -4.20 9.88
CA ALA A 55 4.95 -4.28 8.99
C ALA A 55 5.22 -5.30 7.88
N THR A 56 4.28 -6.22 7.64
CA THR A 56 4.47 -7.31 6.66
C THR A 56 4.30 -6.86 5.22
N GLN A 57 3.58 -5.76 5.00
CA GLN A 57 3.33 -5.17 3.68
C GLN A 57 3.09 -3.67 3.80
N LEU A 58 3.13 -2.98 2.66
CA LEU A 58 2.80 -1.56 2.55
C LEU A 58 1.59 -1.38 1.63
N ALA A 59 0.81 -0.32 1.86
CA ALA A 59 -0.35 -0.05 1.02
C ALA A 59 -0.60 1.44 0.79
N SER A 60 -1.16 1.76 -0.36
CA SER A 60 -1.67 3.08 -0.70
C SER A 60 -2.87 2.99 -1.63
N SER A 61 -3.73 4.00 -1.61
CA SER A 61 -4.78 4.16 -2.61
C SER A 61 -4.30 4.89 -3.88
N ARG A 62 -3.03 5.28 -3.94
CA ARG A 62 -2.43 5.99 -5.07
C ARG A 62 -1.23 5.22 -5.58
N LEU A 63 -1.32 4.80 -6.84
CA LEU A 63 -0.30 3.98 -7.48
C LEU A 63 1.06 4.70 -7.54
N GLU A 64 1.07 6.00 -7.84
CA GLU A 64 2.29 6.79 -7.89
C GLU A 64 3.08 6.83 -6.56
N GLN A 65 2.40 6.65 -5.43
CA GLN A 65 3.05 6.56 -4.12
C GLN A 65 3.74 5.21 -3.91
N ILE A 66 3.12 4.14 -4.41
CA ILE A 66 3.71 2.80 -4.42
C ILE A 66 4.94 2.77 -5.32
N VAL A 67 4.80 3.29 -6.54
CA VAL A 67 5.92 3.39 -7.51
C VAL A 67 7.10 4.15 -6.90
N ARG A 68 6.84 5.30 -6.28
CA ARG A 68 7.87 6.11 -5.60
C ARG A 68 8.63 5.31 -4.53
N CYS A 69 7.92 4.58 -3.69
CA CYS A 69 8.53 3.76 -2.65
C CYS A 69 9.37 2.62 -3.25
N ARG A 70 8.87 1.92 -4.27
CA ARG A 70 9.62 0.86 -4.95
C ARG A 70 10.88 1.39 -5.62
N GLN A 71 10.79 2.52 -6.33
CA GLN A 71 11.95 3.17 -6.98
C GLN A 71 12.98 3.65 -5.96
N ALA A 72 12.56 4.03 -4.76
CA ALA A 72 13.45 4.36 -3.64
C ALA A 72 14.02 3.13 -2.92
N GLY A 73 13.77 1.91 -3.41
CA GLY A 73 14.29 0.67 -2.83
C GLY A 73 13.63 0.26 -1.50
N VAL A 74 12.42 0.72 -1.23
CA VAL A 74 11.66 0.25 -0.05
C VAL A 74 11.07 -1.12 -0.37
N PRO A 75 11.33 -2.17 0.45
CA PRO A 75 10.87 -3.52 0.14
C PRO A 75 9.36 -3.67 0.28
N GLY A 76 8.74 -4.41 -0.67
CA GLY A 76 7.34 -4.83 -0.62
C GLY A 76 7.08 -5.97 0.37
N PRO A 77 5.93 -6.66 0.23
CA PRO A 77 4.95 -6.49 -0.84
C PRO A 77 4.10 -5.22 -0.71
N TYR A 78 3.48 -4.81 -1.84
CA TYR A 78 2.65 -3.60 -1.92
C TYR A 78 1.21 -3.91 -2.32
N MET A 79 0.26 -3.23 -1.67
CA MET A 79 -1.17 -3.36 -1.96
C MET A 79 -1.75 -2.03 -2.44
N LEU A 80 -2.48 -2.05 -3.55
CA LEU A 80 -3.36 -0.96 -3.95
C LEU A 80 -4.69 -1.08 -3.19
N LEU A 81 -5.00 -0.07 -2.34
CA LEU A 81 -6.18 -0.07 -1.45
C LEU A 81 -7.44 0.47 -2.14
N ARG A 82 -7.70 0.04 -3.34
CA ARG A 82 -8.90 0.32 -4.13
C ARG A 82 -8.95 -0.58 -5.35
N ILE A 83 -10.09 -0.60 -6.01
CA ILE A 83 -10.22 -1.20 -7.33
C ILE A 83 -9.32 -0.41 -8.31
N PRO A 84 -8.49 -1.07 -9.11
CA PRO A 84 -7.70 -0.43 -10.16
C PRO A 84 -8.60 0.24 -11.22
N MET A 85 -8.11 1.31 -11.82
CA MET A 85 -8.72 1.85 -13.04
C MET A 85 -8.22 1.08 -14.26
N GLU A 86 -9.04 0.95 -15.30
CA GLU A 86 -8.65 0.26 -16.54
C GLU A 86 -7.35 0.82 -17.13
N SER A 87 -7.17 2.15 -17.08
CA SER A 87 -6.01 2.84 -17.62
C SER A 87 -4.70 2.57 -16.87
N GLU A 88 -4.74 1.97 -15.68
CA GLU A 88 -3.54 1.74 -14.86
C GLU A 88 -3.23 0.25 -14.63
N LEU A 89 -4.00 -0.67 -15.21
CA LEU A 89 -3.87 -2.12 -14.98
C LEU A 89 -2.46 -2.66 -15.27
N GLU A 90 -1.83 -2.18 -16.34
CA GLU A 90 -0.45 -2.55 -16.67
C GLU A 90 0.55 -2.13 -15.58
N ASP A 91 0.37 -0.94 -15.04
CA ASP A 91 1.22 -0.45 -13.96
C ASP A 91 0.90 -1.14 -12.62
N VAL A 92 -0.36 -1.47 -12.37
CA VAL A 92 -0.76 -2.27 -11.20
C VAL A 92 -0.12 -3.66 -11.25
N ALA A 93 -0.19 -4.35 -12.39
CA ALA A 93 0.46 -5.64 -12.60
C ALA A 93 1.98 -5.58 -12.36
N ARG A 94 2.62 -4.46 -12.74
CA ARG A 94 4.06 -4.24 -12.60
C ARG A 94 4.50 -3.86 -11.19
N TRP A 95 3.72 -3.01 -10.52
CA TRP A 95 4.17 -2.31 -9.32
C TRP A 95 3.49 -2.77 -8.02
N CYS A 96 2.36 -3.47 -8.11
CA CYS A 96 1.61 -3.96 -6.96
C CYS A 96 1.66 -5.49 -6.87
N ASP A 97 1.69 -6.00 -5.64
CA ASP A 97 1.59 -7.43 -5.38
C ASP A 97 0.14 -7.84 -5.07
N TYR A 98 -0.66 -6.84 -4.63
CA TYR A 98 -2.08 -7.00 -4.27
C TYR A 98 -2.90 -5.81 -4.72
N SER A 99 -4.19 -6.03 -5.03
CA SER A 99 -5.21 -4.98 -5.12
C SER A 99 -6.51 -5.43 -4.46
N LEU A 100 -7.36 -4.44 -4.12
CA LEU A 100 -8.72 -4.70 -3.69
C LEU A 100 -9.62 -4.75 -4.93
N GLU A 101 -10.50 -5.75 -5.00
CA GLU A 101 -11.36 -6.01 -6.15
C GLU A 101 -12.80 -6.24 -5.72
N SER A 102 -13.75 -5.64 -6.42
CA SER A 102 -15.18 -5.90 -6.29
C SER A 102 -15.88 -6.06 -7.64
N GLU A 103 -15.16 -5.74 -8.74
CA GLU A 103 -15.69 -5.78 -10.09
C GLU A 103 -15.05 -6.91 -10.92
N ARG A 104 -15.87 -7.81 -11.43
CA ARG A 104 -15.37 -8.94 -12.23
C ARG A 104 -14.65 -8.48 -13.50
N ALA A 105 -15.20 -7.47 -14.18
CA ALA A 105 -14.60 -6.97 -15.42
C ALA A 105 -13.18 -6.44 -15.19
N THR A 106 -12.95 -5.73 -14.07
CA THR A 106 -11.63 -5.24 -13.70
C THR A 106 -10.67 -6.40 -13.37
N LEU A 107 -11.17 -7.43 -12.70
CA LEU A 107 -10.37 -8.61 -12.36
C LEU A 107 -9.94 -9.37 -13.63
N ASP A 108 -10.87 -9.60 -14.58
CA ASP A 108 -10.58 -10.25 -15.85
C ASP A 108 -9.53 -9.46 -16.65
N ALA A 109 -9.68 -8.13 -16.72
CA ALA A 109 -8.71 -7.25 -17.40
C ALA A 109 -7.34 -7.18 -16.71
N LEU A 110 -7.30 -7.25 -15.38
CA LEU A 110 -6.05 -7.32 -14.61
C LEU A 110 -5.33 -8.64 -14.84
N GLU A 111 -6.07 -9.77 -14.95
CA GLU A 111 -5.50 -11.07 -15.29
C GLU A 111 -4.80 -11.02 -16.65
N GLU A 112 -5.44 -10.40 -17.65
CA GLU A 112 -4.82 -10.22 -18.97
C GLU A 112 -3.55 -9.36 -18.91
N ALA A 113 -3.56 -8.26 -18.13
CA ALA A 113 -2.39 -7.41 -17.94
C ALA A 113 -1.24 -8.18 -17.27
N CYS A 114 -1.54 -8.98 -16.26
CA CYS A 114 -0.57 -9.87 -15.60
C CYS A 114 0.00 -10.91 -16.55
N ALA A 115 -0.84 -11.55 -17.36
CA ALA A 115 -0.41 -12.55 -18.35
C ALA A 115 0.55 -11.94 -19.39
N ARG A 116 0.26 -10.72 -19.88
CA ARG A 116 1.17 -10.02 -20.81
C ARG A 116 2.56 -9.73 -20.24
N GLN A 117 2.64 -9.56 -18.92
CA GLN A 117 3.90 -9.25 -18.22
C GLN A 117 4.57 -10.46 -17.56
N GLY A 118 3.93 -11.64 -17.60
CA GLY A 118 4.40 -12.82 -16.87
C GLY A 118 4.40 -12.59 -15.35
N ALA A 119 3.54 -11.71 -14.85
CA ALA A 119 3.42 -11.35 -13.45
C ALA A 119 2.36 -12.20 -12.73
N VAL A 120 2.53 -12.36 -11.42
CA VAL A 120 1.52 -12.95 -10.53
C VAL A 120 1.03 -11.87 -9.59
N HIS A 121 -0.27 -11.62 -9.62
CA HIS A 121 -0.93 -10.64 -8.76
C HIS A 121 -1.96 -11.33 -7.85
N LYS A 122 -2.17 -10.81 -6.66
CA LYS A 122 -3.13 -11.34 -5.69
C LYS A 122 -4.29 -10.39 -5.51
N ALA A 123 -5.47 -10.82 -5.90
CA ALA A 123 -6.71 -10.07 -5.71
C ALA A 123 -7.29 -10.34 -4.31
N VAL A 124 -7.68 -9.27 -3.62
CA VAL A 124 -8.44 -9.34 -2.37
C VAL A 124 -9.87 -8.92 -2.69
N ILE A 125 -10.77 -9.90 -2.71
CA ILE A 125 -12.18 -9.65 -3.01
C ILE A 125 -12.84 -8.95 -1.84
N MET A 126 -13.43 -7.79 -2.12
CA MET A 126 -14.22 -7.04 -1.15
C MET A 126 -15.67 -7.50 -1.19
N ALA A 127 -16.26 -7.71 -0.01
CA ALA A 127 -17.67 -8.02 0.14
C ALA A 127 -18.34 -6.87 0.89
N ASP A 128 -19.37 -6.27 0.28
CA ASP A 128 -20.19 -5.26 0.96
C ASP A 128 -21.07 -5.92 2.03
N LEU A 129 -20.88 -5.51 3.27
CA LEU A 129 -21.66 -5.98 4.42
C LEU A 129 -22.76 -5.00 4.82
N GLY A 130 -23.08 -4.04 3.95
CA GLY A 130 -24.13 -3.06 4.15
C GLY A 130 -23.64 -1.66 4.53
N ASP A 131 -22.33 -1.39 4.42
CA ASP A 131 -21.76 -0.06 4.61
C ASP A 131 -21.77 0.80 3.33
N LEU A 132 -22.27 0.25 2.23
CA LEU A 132 -22.44 0.89 0.92
C LEU A 132 -21.14 1.52 0.38
N ARG A 133 -20.04 0.90 0.68
CA ARG A 133 -18.72 1.36 0.23
C ARG A 133 -18.26 0.68 -1.07
N GLU A 134 -18.77 -0.52 -1.33
CA GLU A 134 -18.41 -1.40 -2.46
C GLU A 134 -19.64 -1.68 -3.35
#